data_951494471ebccb8759b3e0e710b9fa47
#
_entry.id   951494471ebccb8759b3e0e710b9fa47
#
_cell.length_a   1.000
_cell.length_b   1.000
_cell.length_c   1.000
_cell.angle_alpha   90.00
_cell.angle_beta   90.00
_cell.angle_gamma   90.00
#
_symmetry.space_group_name_H-M   'P 1'
#
loop_
_entity.id
_entity.type
_entity.pdbx_description
1 polymer ?
#
loop_
_entity_poly.entity_id
_entity_poly.type
_entity_poly.pdbx_seq_one_letter_code
_entity_poly.pdbx_strand_id
1 'polypeptide(L)'
;MIENNKNIESFVKSYLNENSKKNKFIPGETLIPPSGKLIGNEEIKYMVQASLDGWLTTGRFNDEFQKKLSNFLNVKHLITVNSGSSANLVAFSSLTSHLHKDRAIKPGDEVISVAAGFPTTVNPIFQNGAVPVFIDIKLPTYNINEELIEEAITNKTKAIMLAHTLGNPFNVKKILEICKKYNLWLIEDNCDALGTKYDNKFTGTFGDAATLSFYPAHHITMGEGGAIFTNNFRIKRILESFRDWGRDCYCEPGKENTCNKRFEWQLGKLPLGYDHK
;
A
#
# COMPACT_ATOMS: atom_id res chain seq x y z
N MET A 1 -29.37 19.09 -1.21
CA MET A 1 -28.45 17.94 -1.26
C MET A 1 -29.12 16.61 -1.58
N ILE A 2 -30.22 16.22 -0.95
CA ILE A 2 -30.90 14.93 -1.18
C ILE A 2 -31.52 14.85 -2.59
N GLU A 3 -32.10 15.92 -3.08
CA GLU A 3 -32.73 15.98 -4.41
C GLU A 3 -31.71 15.89 -5.55
N ASN A 4 -30.59 16.58 -5.42
CA ASN A 4 -29.50 16.52 -6.39
C ASN A 4 -28.86 15.11 -6.48
N ASN A 5 -28.78 14.37 -5.37
CA ASN A 5 -28.31 13.00 -5.37
C ASN A 5 -29.24 12.04 -6.14
N LYS A 6 -30.58 12.23 -6.05
CA LYS A 6 -31.53 11.43 -6.81
C LYS A 6 -31.41 11.68 -8.32
N ASN A 7 -31.18 12.93 -8.71
CA ASN A 7 -30.99 13.28 -10.13
C ASN A 7 -29.71 12.66 -10.72
N ILE A 8 -28.62 12.68 -9.99
CA ILE A 8 -27.36 12.02 -10.39
C ILE A 8 -27.58 10.51 -10.53
N GLU A 9 -28.23 9.89 -9.55
CA GLU A 9 -28.48 8.44 -9.57
C GLU A 9 -29.39 8.05 -10.74
N SER A 10 -30.44 8.81 -11.01
CA SER A 10 -31.35 8.58 -12.13
C SER A 10 -30.61 8.71 -13.47
N PHE A 11 -29.81 9.76 -13.64
CA PHE A 11 -29.01 9.97 -14.84
C PHE A 11 -28.00 8.84 -15.07
N VAL A 12 -27.24 8.46 -14.06
CA VAL A 12 -26.24 7.38 -14.16
C VAL A 12 -26.92 6.04 -14.51
N LYS A 13 -28.06 5.75 -13.89
CA LYS A 13 -28.84 4.54 -14.18
C LYS A 13 -29.33 4.50 -15.63
N SER A 14 -29.89 5.60 -16.15
CA SER A 14 -30.32 5.70 -17.54
C SER A 14 -29.15 5.48 -18.48
N TYR A 15 -28.05 6.20 -18.28
CA TYR A 15 -26.85 6.09 -19.10
C TYR A 15 -26.29 4.66 -19.15
N LEU A 16 -26.19 3.99 -18.00
CA LEU A 16 -25.69 2.62 -17.94
C LEU A 16 -26.64 1.63 -18.63
N ASN A 17 -27.95 1.79 -18.48
CA ASN A 17 -28.93 0.92 -19.14
C ASN A 17 -28.86 1.06 -20.67
N GLU A 18 -28.69 2.28 -21.18
CA GLU A 18 -28.59 2.56 -22.61
C GLU A 18 -27.27 2.07 -23.23
N ASN A 19 -26.17 2.11 -22.44
CA ASN A 19 -24.83 1.83 -22.93
C ASN A 19 -24.27 0.47 -22.47
N SER A 20 -24.97 -0.27 -21.62
CA SER A 20 -24.51 -1.58 -21.18
C SER A 20 -24.62 -2.61 -22.32
N LYS A 21 -23.50 -2.91 -22.97
CA LYS A 21 -23.41 -4.07 -23.86
C LYS A 21 -23.36 -5.33 -22.98
N LYS A 22 -24.48 -6.01 -22.84
CA LYS A 22 -24.54 -7.36 -22.28
C LYS A 22 -23.93 -8.33 -23.30
N ASN A 23 -22.62 -8.40 -23.38
CA ASN A 23 -21.97 -9.45 -24.16
C ASN A 23 -22.26 -10.79 -23.46
N LYS A 24 -22.97 -11.66 -24.13
CA LYS A 24 -23.20 -13.02 -23.64
C LYS A 24 -21.88 -13.77 -23.74
N PHE A 25 -21.47 -14.37 -22.64
CA PHE A 25 -20.29 -15.25 -22.63
C PHE A 25 -20.62 -16.53 -23.45
N ILE A 26 -19.78 -16.83 -24.43
CA ILE A 26 -19.87 -18.02 -25.27
C ILE A 26 -18.62 -18.85 -25.00
N PRO A 27 -18.74 -20.04 -24.37
CA PRO A 27 -17.59 -20.90 -24.11
C PRO A 27 -16.85 -21.26 -25.40
N GLY A 28 -15.53 -21.14 -25.38
CA GLY A 28 -14.68 -21.41 -26.54
C GLY A 28 -14.55 -20.26 -27.56
N GLU A 29 -15.38 -19.21 -27.47
CA GLU A 29 -15.36 -18.06 -28.38
C GLU A 29 -15.04 -16.76 -27.68
N THR A 30 -15.64 -16.55 -26.51
CA THR A 30 -15.45 -15.29 -25.76
C THR A 30 -14.09 -15.26 -25.10
N LEU A 31 -13.26 -14.26 -25.44
CA LEU A 31 -11.98 -14.03 -24.78
C LEU A 31 -12.19 -13.76 -23.29
N ILE A 32 -11.49 -14.52 -22.46
CA ILE A 32 -11.44 -14.28 -21.01
C ILE A 32 -10.37 -13.22 -20.75
N PRO A 33 -10.73 -12.01 -20.27
CA PRO A 33 -9.74 -10.98 -19.99
C PRO A 33 -8.88 -11.36 -18.77
N PRO A 34 -7.62 -10.89 -18.69
CA PRO A 34 -6.73 -11.18 -17.55
C PRO A 34 -7.22 -10.52 -16.25
N SER A 35 -8.09 -9.53 -16.35
CA SER A 35 -8.71 -8.88 -15.19
C SER A 35 -10.16 -8.51 -15.52
N GLY A 36 -11.00 -8.52 -14.49
CA GLY A 36 -12.36 -8.02 -14.56
C GLY A 36 -12.61 -6.96 -13.51
N LYS A 37 -13.38 -5.95 -13.85
CA LYS A 37 -13.79 -4.92 -12.89
C LYS A 37 -15.31 -4.82 -12.89
N LEU A 38 -15.87 -4.70 -11.70
CA LEU A 38 -17.28 -4.45 -11.51
C LEU A 38 -17.47 -2.97 -11.18
N ILE A 39 -17.92 -2.21 -12.18
CA ILE A 39 -18.23 -0.79 -12.02
C ILE A 39 -19.72 -0.63 -12.36
N GLY A 40 -20.49 -0.27 -11.35
CA GLY A 40 -21.93 -0.10 -11.46
C GLY A 40 -22.37 1.31 -11.17
N ASN A 41 -23.64 1.42 -10.82
CA ASN A 41 -24.29 2.71 -10.57
C ASN A 41 -23.68 3.44 -9.35
N GLU A 42 -23.33 2.71 -8.30
CA GLU A 42 -22.79 3.33 -7.08
C GLU A 42 -21.39 3.93 -7.31
N GLU A 43 -20.50 3.21 -8.00
CA GLU A 43 -19.15 3.67 -8.29
C GLU A 43 -19.20 4.95 -9.14
N ILE A 44 -19.99 4.94 -10.23
CA ILE A 44 -20.10 6.10 -11.11
C ILE A 44 -20.76 7.28 -10.40
N LYS A 45 -21.79 7.04 -9.62
CA LYS A 45 -22.45 8.08 -8.80
C LYS A 45 -21.44 8.80 -7.90
N TYR A 46 -20.58 8.06 -7.19
CA TYR A 46 -19.56 8.67 -6.34
C TYR A 46 -18.48 9.42 -7.13
N MET A 47 -18.07 8.92 -8.30
CA MET A 47 -17.17 9.65 -9.18
C MET A 47 -17.76 10.97 -9.66
N VAL A 48 -19.04 10.98 -10.07
CA VAL A 48 -19.75 12.21 -10.47
C VAL A 48 -19.85 13.17 -9.29
N GLN A 49 -20.20 12.70 -8.10
CA GLN A 49 -20.28 13.55 -6.90
C GLN A 49 -18.92 14.16 -6.57
N ALA A 50 -17.84 13.39 -6.62
CA ALA A 50 -16.49 13.89 -6.37
C ALA A 50 -16.09 14.97 -7.39
N SER A 51 -16.48 14.80 -8.65
CA SER A 51 -16.25 15.80 -9.69
C SER A 51 -17.03 17.09 -9.44
N LEU A 52 -18.28 16.97 -9.00
CA LEU A 52 -19.13 18.13 -8.69
C LEU A 52 -18.70 18.87 -7.41
N ASP A 53 -18.05 18.19 -6.46
CA ASP A 53 -17.47 18.84 -5.29
C ASP A 53 -16.36 19.84 -5.69
N GLY A 54 -15.74 19.69 -6.86
CA GLY A 54 -14.65 20.53 -7.33
C GLY A 54 -13.39 20.51 -6.47
N TRP A 55 -13.32 19.59 -5.52
CA TRP A 55 -12.15 19.39 -4.66
C TRP A 55 -11.20 18.36 -5.30
N LEU A 56 -10.15 18.84 -5.96
CA LEU A 56 -9.32 18.06 -6.88
C LEU A 56 -8.14 17.34 -6.20
N THR A 57 -8.20 17.13 -4.89
CA THR A 57 -7.20 16.40 -4.10
C THR A 57 -7.89 15.48 -3.10
N THR A 58 -7.15 14.94 -2.13
CA THR A 58 -7.73 14.11 -1.06
C THR A 58 -8.80 14.89 -0.28
N GLY A 59 -9.98 14.30 -0.14
CA GLY A 59 -11.13 14.91 0.50
C GLY A 59 -12.06 13.85 1.10
N ARG A 60 -13.33 14.20 1.28
CA ARG A 60 -14.30 13.38 2.04
C ARG A 60 -14.41 11.92 1.59
N PHE A 61 -14.32 11.65 0.29
CA PHE A 61 -14.38 10.28 -0.23
C PHE A 61 -13.12 9.48 0.13
N ASN A 62 -11.96 10.12 0.06
CA ASN A 62 -10.71 9.50 0.48
C ASN A 62 -10.72 9.18 1.98
N ASP A 63 -11.21 10.11 2.81
CA ASP A 63 -11.28 9.94 4.26
C ASP A 63 -12.23 8.80 4.63
N GLU A 64 -13.40 8.74 3.96
CA GLU A 64 -14.36 7.66 4.16
C GLU A 64 -13.79 6.31 3.71
N PHE A 65 -13.10 6.26 2.58
CA PHE A 65 -12.43 5.07 2.08
C PHE A 65 -11.37 4.57 3.07
N GLN A 66 -10.47 5.45 3.51
CA GLN A 66 -9.45 5.10 4.51
C GLN A 66 -10.08 4.55 5.79
N LYS A 67 -11.14 5.20 6.28
CA LYS A 67 -11.87 4.76 7.47
C LYS A 67 -12.52 3.39 7.29
N LYS A 68 -13.21 3.17 6.18
CA LYS A 68 -13.89 1.88 5.91
C LYS A 68 -12.88 0.75 5.73
N LEU A 69 -11.81 0.99 4.99
CA LEU A 69 -10.80 -0.04 4.74
C LEU A 69 -9.99 -0.35 6.00
N SER A 70 -9.61 0.66 6.78
CA SER A 70 -8.92 0.43 8.06
C SER A 70 -9.79 -0.35 9.06
N ASN A 71 -11.09 -0.07 9.11
CA ASN A 71 -12.04 -0.84 9.93
C ASN A 71 -12.17 -2.29 9.44
N PHE A 72 -12.27 -2.51 8.12
CA PHE A 72 -12.33 -3.84 7.53
C PHE A 72 -11.11 -4.69 7.88
N LEU A 73 -9.91 -4.10 7.75
CA LEU A 73 -8.65 -4.77 8.06
C LEU A 73 -8.32 -4.81 9.56
N ASN A 74 -9.10 -4.11 10.38
CA ASN A 74 -8.84 -3.94 11.81
C ASN A 74 -7.44 -3.36 12.09
N VAL A 75 -7.07 -2.30 11.35
CA VAL A 75 -5.80 -1.58 11.50
C VAL A 75 -6.03 -0.14 11.96
N LYS A 76 -5.06 0.43 12.68
CA LYS A 76 -5.20 1.76 13.27
C LYS A 76 -4.97 2.88 12.24
N HIS A 77 -4.09 2.68 11.28
CA HIS A 77 -3.65 3.72 10.36
C HIS A 77 -3.56 3.16 8.94
N LEU A 78 -4.18 3.87 8.02
CA LEU A 78 -4.15 3.60 6.60
C LEU A 78 -4.03 4.93 5.87
N ILE A 79 -3.11 5.00 4.91
CA ILE A 79 -2.91 6.16 4.04
C ILE A 79 -2.97 5.72 2.59
N THR A 80 -3.61 6.52 1.75
CA THR A 80 -3.72 6.26 0.31
C THR A 80 -2.59 6.88 -0.48
N VAL A 81 -2.25 6.22 -1.57
CA VAL A 81 -1.29 6.65 -2.59
C VAL A 81 -1.85 6.33 -3.98
N ASN A 82 -1.17 6.77 -5.04
CA ASN A 82 -1.66 6.67 -6.41
C ASN A 82 -1.52 5.28 -7.06
N SER A 83 -0.79 4.34 -6.46
CA SER A 83 -0.66 2.97 -6.95
C SER A 83 -0.10 2.03 -5.89
N GLY A 84 -0.23 0.71 -6.07
CA GLY A 84 0.46 -0.29 -5.26
C GLY A 84 1.98 -0.19 -5.35
N SER A 85 2.51 0.16 -6.52
CA SER A 85 3.94 0.40 -6.72
C SER A 85 4.44 1.57 -5.86
N SER A 86 3.69 2.67 -5.82
CA SER A 86 3.98 3.80 -4.94
C SER A 86 3.81 3.44 -3.46
N ALA A 87 2.86 2.55 -3.13
CA ALA A 87 2.70 2.05 -1.77
C ALA A 87 3.96 1.30 -1.32
N ASN A 88 4.48 0.40 -2.14
CA ASN A 88 5.73 -0.33 -1.88
C ASN A 88 6.92 0.63 -1.75
N LEU A 89 7.03 1.61 -2.65
CA LEU A 89 8.11 2.59 -2.60
C LEU A 89 8.08 3.43 -1.32
N VAL A 90 6.93 3.99 -0.96
CA VAL A 90 6.80 4.83 0.24
C VAL A 90 6.96 3.99 1.52
N ALA A 91 6.41 2.77 1.56
CA ALA A 91 6.57 1.87 2.69
C ALA A 91 8.05 1.56 2.95
N PHE A 92 8.79 1.17 1.92
CA PHE A 92 10.21 0.88 2.04
C PHE A 92 11.03 2.13 2.36
N SER A 93 10.84 3.22 1.60
CA SER A 93 11.57 4.47 1.80
C SER A 93 11.38 5.03 3.21
N SER A 94 10.20 4.84 3.81
CA SER A 94 9.97 5.27 5.19
C SER A 94 10.92 4.64 6.21
N LEU A 95 11.45 3.45 5.93
CA LEU A 95 12.41 2.76 6.80
C LEU A 95 13.83 3.35 6.73
N THR A 96 14.11 4.20 5.73
CA THR A 96 15.39 4.92 5.64
C THR A 96 15.42 6.18 6.49
N SER A 97 14.28 6.57 7.08
CA SER A 97 14.18 7.77 7.91
C SER A 97 15.16 7.76 9.08
N HIS A 98 15.90 8.86 9.26
CA HIS A 98 16.78 9.06 10.41
C HIS A 98 16.06 8.94 11.77
N LEU A 99 14.75 9.12 11.78
CA LEU A 99 13.93 8.95 12.99
C LEU A 99 13.97 7.50 13.52
N HIS A 100 14.33 6.53 12.69
CA HIS A 100 14.52 5.14 13.13
C HIS A 100 15.88 4.91 13.81
N LYS A 101 16.77 5.91 13.84
CA LYS A 101 18.11 5.85 14.45
C LYS A 101 18.92 4.69 13.87
N ASP A 102 19.42 3.79 14.72
CA ASP A 102 20.26 2.64 14.32
C ASP A 102 19.51 1.59 13.48
N ARG A 103 18.18 1.61 13.51
CA ARG A 103 17.35 0.74 12.65
C ARG A 103 17.07 1.33 11.28
N ALA A 104 17.45 2.59 11.01
CA ALA A 104 17.27 3.19 9.69
C ALA A 104 18.07 2.40 8.64
N ILE A 105 17.41 2.06 7.54
CA ILE A 105 18.05 1.41 6.39
C ILE A 105 18.93 2.44 5.67
N LYS A 106 20.15 2.05 5.34
CA LYS A 106 21.15 2.88 4.66
C LYS A 106 21.59 2.22 3.34
N PRO A 107 22.15 3.00 2.41
CA PRO A 107 22.77 2.42 1.22
C PRO A 107 23.80 1.34 1.58
N GLY A 108 23.69 0.17 0.93
CA GLY A 108 24.51 -1.00 1.20
C GLY A 108 23.99 -1.95 2.27
N ASP A 109 22.93 -1.59 3.01
CA ASP A 109 22.22 -2.53 3.88
C ASP A 109 21.45 -3.56 3.03
N GLU A 110 21.30 -4.76 3.58
CA GLU A 110 20.68 -5.90 2.89
C GLU A 110 19.22 -6.07 3.27
N VAL A 111 18.42 -6.44 2.27
CA VAL A 111 16.98 -6.71 2.42
C VAL A 111 16.65 -8.04 1.78
N ILE A 112 16.13 -8.96 2.55
CA ILE A 112 15.71 -10.28 2.07
C ILE A 112 14.39 -10.18 1.32
N SER A 113 14.35 -10.78 0.14
CA SER A 113 13.16 -10.88 -0.72
C SER A 113 13.24 -12.12 -1.61
N VAL A 114 12.33 -12.24 -2.57
CA VAL A 114 12.33 -13.30 -3.58
C VAL A 114 12.47 -12.70 -4.98
N ALA A 115 13.13 -13.41 -5.90
CA ALA A 115 13.21 -13.02 -7.31
C ALA A 115 11.93 -13.37 -8.08
N ALA A 116 11.20 -14.40 -7.64
CA ALA A 116 9.96 -14.84 -8.27
C ALA A 116 8.77 -14.06 -7.68
N GLY A 117 8.60 -12.81 -8.10
CA GLY A 117 7.56 -11.93 -7.60
C GLY A 117 7.35 -10.70 -8.47
N PHE A 118 6.46 -9.82 -8.05
CA PHE A 118 6.21 -8.59 -8.79
C PHE A 118 7.38 -7.61 -8.61
N PRO A 119 7.86 -6.94 -9.68
CA PRO A 119 9.06 -6.11 -9.62
C PRO A 119 9.03 -5.03 -8.54
N THR A 120 7.85 -4.44 -8.27
CA THR A 120 7.76 -3.33 -7.31
C THR A 120 7.81 -3.75 -5.84
N THR A 121 7.80 -5.05 -5.53
CA THR A 121 8.18 -5.56 -4.21
C THR A 121 9.70 -5.44 -3.99
N VAL A 122 10.49 -5.46 -5.06
CA VAL A 122 11.96 -5.43 -4.99
C VAL A 122 12.55 -4.08 -5.36
N ASN A 123 11.99 -3.40 -6.38
CA ASN A 123 12.54 -2.14 -6.90
C ASN A 123 12.84 -1.07 -5.84
N PRO A 124 11.99 -0.85 -4.80
CA PRO A 124 12.28 0.12 -3.74
C PRO A 124 13.60 -0.13 -3.01
N ILE A 125 14.05 -1.38 -2.92
CA ILE A 125 15.32 -1.76 -2.30
C ILE A 125 16.46 -1.11 -3.08
N PHE A 126 16.49 -1.32 -4.40
CA PHE A 126 17.51 -0.71 -5.27
C PHE A 126 17.41 0.82 -5.31
N GLN A 127 16.19 1.36 -5.38
CA GLN A 127 15.97 2.81 -5.47
C GLN A 127 16.49 3.55 -4.24
N ASN A 128 16.54 2.90 -3.08
CA ASN A 128 17.08 3.46 -1.84
C ASN A 128 18.54 3.05 -1.59
N GLY A 129 19.20 2.45 -2.58
CA GLY A 129 20.62 2.06 -2.48
C GLY A 129 20.89 0.84 -1.60
N ALA A 130 19.86 0.16 -1.13
CA ALA A 130 19.99 -1.10 -0.40
C ALA A 130 20.20 -2.28 -1.37
N VAL A 131 20.63 -3.41 -0.85
CA VAL A 131 20.98 -4.60 -1.62
C VAL A 131 19.93 -5.68 -1.41
N PRO A 132 19.19 -6.12 -2.44
CA PRO A 132 18.28 -7.24 -2.29
C PRO A 132 19.07 -8.55 -2.17
N VAL A 133 18.73 -9.36 -1.19
CA VAL A 133 19.21 -10.72 -1.00
C VAL A 133 18.07 -11.67 -1.35
N PHE A 134 18.22 -12.39 -2.46
CA PHE A 134 17.17 -13.26 -2.97
C PHE A 134 17.26 -14.65 -2.35
N ILE A 135 16.15 -15.08 -1.79
CA ILE A 135 15.93 -16.45 -1.34
C ILE A 135 15.00 -17.13 -2.32
N ASP A 136 15.22 -18.41 -2.57
CA ASP A 136 14.37 -19.20 -3.46
C ASP A 136 12.98 -19.42 -2.87
N ILE A 137 12.04 -19.80 -3.72
CA ILE A 137 10.66 -20.09 -3.36
C ILE A 137 10.42 -21.57 -3.17
N LYS A 138 9.35 -21.92 -2.47
CA LYS A 138 8.83 -23.29 -2.35
C LYS A 138 7.74 -23.57 -3.37
N LEU A 139 7.85 -24.66 -4.09
CA LEU A 139 6.73 -25.20 -4.85
C LEU A 139 5.86 -26.11 -3.95
N PRO A 140 4.53 -26.10 -4.08
CA PRO A 140 3.73 -25.34 -5.05
C PRO A 140 3.21 -24.00 -4.53
N THR A 141 3.70 -23.48 -3.41
CA THR A 141 3.15 -22.25 -2.77
C THR A 141 3.62 -20.97 -3.44
N TYR A 142 4.76 -21.01 -4.11
CA TYR A 142 5.48 -19.85 -4.67
C TYR A 142 5.88 -18.79 -3.66
N ASN A 143 5.73 -19.05 -2.37
CA ASN A 143 6.23 -18.21 -1.29
C ASN A 143 7.70 -18.53 -0.99
N ILE A 144 8.37 -17.60 -0.31
CA ILE A 144 9.77 -17.75 0.10
C ILE A 144 10.01 -19.08 0.84
N ASN A 145 11.15 -19.68 0.58
CA ASN A 145 11.63 -20.82 1.40
C ASN A 145 12.22 -20.29 2.71
N GLU A 146 11.40 -20.21 3.72
CA GLU A 146 11.74 -19.64 5.02
C GLU A 146 12.87 -20.38 5.76
N GLU A 147 13.15 -21.64 5.37
CA GLU A 147 14.23 -22.42 5.98
C GLU A 147 15.63 -21.92 5.57
N LEU A 148 15.72 -21.23 4.42
CA LEU A 148 16.98 -20.69 3.89
C LEU A 148 17.27 -19.27 4.38
N ILE A 149 16.33 -18.61 5.06
CA ILE A 149 16.45 -17.19 5.41
C ILE A 149 17.61 -16.98 6.40
N GLU A 150 17.68 -17.81 7.45
CA GLU A 150 18.68 -17.61 8.51
C GLU A 150 20.12 -17.73 8.00
N GLU A 151 20.37 -18.57 7.01
CA GLU A 151 21.69 -18.74 6.38
C GLU A 151 22.12 -17.51 5.57
N ALA A 152 21.15 -16.74 5.06
CA ALA A 152 21.38 -15.54 4.28
C ALA A 152 21.52 -14.27 5.13
N ILE A 153 21.24 -14.33 6.42
CA ILE A 153 21.31 -13.16 7.31
C ILE A 153 22.76 -12.83 7.62
N THR A 154 23.13 -11.57 7.40
CA THR A 154 24.41 -10.99 7.77
C THR A 154 24.23 -9.84 8.76
N ASN A 155 25.33 -9.22 9.19
CA ASN A 155 25.27 -7.99 10.01
C ASN A 155 24.72 -6.77 9.25
N LYS A 156 24.60 -6.84 7.93
CA LYS A 156 24.01 -5.81 7.06
C LYS A 156 22.52 -6.00 6.83
N THR A 157 21.97 -7.17 7.13
CA THR A 157 20.56 -7.45 6.92
C THR A 157 19.71 -6.61 7.87
N LYS A 158 18.77 -5.81 7.33
CA LYS A 158 17.92 -4.88 8.07
C LYS A 158 16.44 -5.14 7.93
N ALA A 159 16.00 -5.76 6.84
CA ALA A 159 14.60 -5.96 6.57
C ALA A 159 14.32 -7.25 5.80
N ILE A 160 13.07 -7.67 5.89
CA ILE A 160 12.45 -8.65 4.99
C ILE A 160 11.27 -7.95 4.31
N MET A 161 11.19 -8.00 2.98
CA MET A 161 10.07 -7.48 2.20
C MET A 161 9.55 -8.57 1.28
N LEU A 162 8.32 -9.01 1.54
CA LEU A 162 7.71 -10.18 0.89
C LEU A 162 6.27 -9.91 0.49
N ALA A 163 5.88 -10.47 -0.66
CA ALA A 163 4.48 -10.54 -1.04
C ALA A 163 3.83 -11.82 -0.49
N HIS A 164 2.53 -11.74 -0.19
CA HIS A 164 1.66 -12.90 -0.06
C HIS A 164 1.27 -13.36 -1.46
N THR A 165 2.10 -14.23 -2.03
CA THR A 165 2.10 -14.56 -3.46
C THR A 165 0.74 -15.08 -3.93
N LEU A 166 0.14 -14.39 -4.92
CA LEU A 166 -1.17 -14.73 -5.48
C LEU A 166 -2.29 -14.85 -4.42
N GLY A 167 -2.17 -14.12 -3.32
CA GLY A 167 -3.10 -14.16 -2.20
C GLY A 167 -2.87 -15.31 -1.22
N ASN A 168 -1.83 -16.14 -1.43
CA ASN A 168 -1.48 -17.23 -0.52
C ASN A 168 -0.46 -16.74 0.52
N PRO A 169 -0.77 -16.80 1.82
CA PRO A 169 0.14 -16.28 2.84
C PRO A 169 1.45 -17.07 2.90
N PHE A 170 2.57 -16.36 3.01
CA PHE A 170 3.81 -17.02 3.44
C PHE A 170 3.69 -17.48 4.91
N ASN A 171 4.65 -18.27 5.39
CA ASN A 171 4.69 -18.70 6.80
C ASN A 171 4.98 -17.52 7.73
N VAL A 172 3.92 -16.75 8.05
CA VAL A 172 3.98 -15.54 8.84
C VAL A 172 4.64 -15.76 10.19
N LYS A 173 4.30 -16.87 10.85
CA LYS A 173 4.83 -17.21 12.19
C LYS A 173 6.36 -17.33 12.15
N LYS A 174 6.89 -18.11 11.20
CA LYS A 174 8.35 -18.31 11.05
C LYS A 174 9.06 -16.99 10.70
N ILE A 175 8.50 -16.20 9.80
CA ILE A 175 9.07 -14.90 9.41
C ILE A 175 9.10 -13.95 10.61
N LEU A 176 8.04 -13.87 11.41
CA LEU A 176 8.03 -13.03 12.61
C LEU A 176 9.05 -13.49 13.66
N GLU A 177 9.23 -14.79 13.85
CA GLU A 177 10.26 -15.35 14.73
C GLU A 177 11.65 -14.89 14.30
N ILE A 178 11.95 -14.98 12.99
CA ILE A 178 13.22 -14.52 12.40
C ILE A 178 13.38 -13.01 12.58
N CYS A 179 12.38 -12.22 12.21
CA CYS A 179 12.42 -10.76 12.36
C CYS A 179 12.68 -10.33 13.80
N LYS A 180 12.05 -10.99 14.76
CA LYS A 180 12.25 -10.73 16.19
C LYS A 180 13.67 -11.11 16.64
N LYS A 181 14.17 -12.29 16.23
CA LYS A 181 15.50 -12.80 16.59
C LYS A 181 16.62 -11.90 16.12
N TYR A 182 16.49 -11.37 14.90
CA TYR A 182 17.53 -10.57 14.23
C TYR A 182 17.21 -9.07 14.19
N ASN A 183 16.15 -8.62 14.86
CA ASN A 183 15.68 -7.22 14.88
C ASN A 183 15.48 -6.62 13.48
N LEU A 184 14.86 -7.38 12.57
CA LEU A 184 14.59 -6.97 11.20
C LEU A 184 13.24 -6.28 11.08
N TRP A 185 13.13 -5.36 10.12
CA TRP A 185 11.84 -4.85 9.66
C TRP A 185 11.12 -5.89 8.82
N LEU A 186 9.78 -5.91 8.89
CA LEU A 186 8.94 -6.69 7.99
C LEU A 186 7.98 -5.78 7.25
N ILE A 187 8.09 -5.75 5.92
CA ILE A 187 7.06 -5.17 5.03
C ILE A 187 6.32 -6.32 4.35
N GLU A 188 5.00 -6.32 4.48
CA GLU A 188 4.11 -7.25 3.80
C GLU A 188 3.52 -6.58 2.55
N ASP A 189 3.94 -7.03 1.36
CA ASP A 189 3.24 -6.66 0.13
C ASP A 189 1.96 -7.49 0.05
N ASN A 190 0.84 -6.84 0.36
CA ASN A 190 -0.48 -7.48 0.47
C ASN A 190 -1.37 -7.17 -0.75
N CYS A 191 -0.78 -6.73 -1.87
CA CYS A 191 -1.51 -6.31 -3.06
C CYS A 191 -2.40 -7.43 -3.62
N ASP A 192 -1.96 -8.68 -3.61
CA ASP A 192 -2.71 -9.84 -4.06
C ASP A 192 -3.53 -10.51 -2.96
N ALA A 193 -3.50 -10.02 -1.72
CA ALA A 193 -4.02 -10.73 -0.56
C ALA A 193 -5.00 -9.94 0.31
N LEU A 194 -5.67 -8.93 -0.27
CA LEU A 194 -6.72 -8.19 0.44
C LEU A 194 -7.83 -9.13 0.91
N GLY A 195 -8.05 -9.20 2.22
CA GLY A 195 -9.07 -10.06 2.82
C GLY A 195 -8.59 -11.47 3.16
N THR A 196 -7.38 -11.86 2.74
CA THR A 196 -6.76 -13.12 3.14
C THR A 196 -6.42 -13.12 4.64
N LYS A 197 -6.52 -14.28 5.25
CA LYS A 197 -6.21 -14.45 6.68
C LYS A 197 -5.18 -15.54 6.90
N TYR A 198 -4.32 -15.28 7.89
CA TYR A 198 -3.42 -16.24 8.50
C TYR A 198 -3.74 -16.30 10.00
N ASP A 199 -4.02 -17.49 10.56
CA ASP A 199 -4.45 -17.67 11.95
C ASP A 199 -5.56 -16.69 12.39
N ASN A 200 -6.61 -16.57 11.56
CA ASN A 200 -7.77 -15.68 11.77
C ASN A 200 -7.49 -14.17 11.78
N LYS A 201 -6.28 -13.73 11.50
CA LYS A 201 -5.92 -12.30 11.32
C LYS A 201 -5.67 -12.01 9.86
N PHE A 202 -6.05 -10.82 9.41
CA PHE A 202 -5.77 -10.41 8.04
C PHE A 202 -4.27 -10.31 7.78
N THR A 203 -3.84 -10.80 6.61
CA THR A 203 -2.49 -10.57 6.09
C THR A 203 -2.23 -9.07 5.96
N GLY A 204 -0.98 -8.66 6.09
CA GLY A 204 -0.59 -7.25 6.16
C GLY A 204 -0.69 -6.64 7.56
N THR A 205 -1.24 -7.37 8.55
CA THR A 205 -1.37 -6.86 9.93
C THR A 205 -0.31 -7.39 10.89
N PHE A 206 0.64 -8.14 10.39
CA PHE A 206 1.66 -8.80 11.20
C PHE A 206 2.99 -8.06 11.23
N GLY A 207 3.38 -7.46 10.11
CA GLY A 207 4.63 -6.72 9.99
C GLY A 207 4.56 -5.28 10.50
N ASP A 208 5.62 -4.53 10.22
CA ASP A 208 5.74 -3.12 10.61
C ASP A 208 4.87 -2.22 9.72
N ALA A 209 4.77 -2.54 8.43
CA ALA A 209 3.89 -1.90 7.47
C ALA A 209 3.47 -2.90 6.39
N ALA A 210 2.35 -2.62 5.75
CA ALA A 210 1.89 -3.40 4.60
C ALA A 210 1.27 -2.51 3.53
N THR A 211 1.19 -3.04 2.31
CA THR A 211 0.78 -2.31 1.11
C THR A 211 -0.41 -2.97 0.43
N LEU A 212 -1.17 -2.19 -0.30
CA LEU A 212 -2.27 -2.62 -1.14
C LEU A 212 -2.23 -1.92 -2.49
N SER A 213 -2.73 -2.60 -3.50
CA SER A 213 -2.98 -2.05 -4.82
C SER A 213 -4.47 -2.11 -5.16
N PHE A 214 -4.95 -1.07 -5.84
CA PHE A 214 -6.31 -0.98 -6.36
C PHE A 214 -6.32 -0.88 -7.89
N TYR A 215 -5.29 -1.42 -8.53
CA TYR A 215 -5.23 -1.62 -9.98
C TYR A 215 -6.35 -2.59 -10.41
N PRO A 216 -6.89 -2.51 -11.63
CA PRO A 216 -8.06 -3.30 -12.06
C PRO A 216 -7.95 -4.82 -11.91
N ALA A 217 -6.76 -5.37 -11.84
CA ALA A 217 -6.56 -6.82 -11.64
C ALA A 217 -6.76 -7.27 -10.18
N HIS A 218 -6.76 -6.35 -9.21
CA HIS A 218 -6.86 -6.68 -7.79
C HIS A 218 -8.31 -6.77 -7.30
N HIS A 219 -8.52 -7.12 -6.03
CA HIS A 219 -9.82 -7.43 -5.41
C HIS A 219 -10.82 -6.28 -5.47
N ILE A 220 -10.35 -5.05 -5.33
CA ILE A 220 -11.12 -3.82 -5.54
C ILE A 220 -10.30 -2.88 -6.43
N THR A 221 -10.97 -2.05 -7.23
CA THR A 221 -10.26 -1.17 -8.15
C THR A 221 -10.66 0.30 -8.00
N MET A 222 -9.66 1.16 -8.17
CA MET A 222 -9.84 2.61 -8.36
C MET A 222 -9.44 3.06 -9.78
N GLY A 223 -9.17 2.09 -10.71
CA GLY A 223 -8.43 2.36 -11.93
C GLY A 223 -6.93 2.37 -11.63
N GLU A 224 -6.45 3.37 -10.92
CA GLU A 224 -5.15 3.41 -10.26
C GLU A 224 -5.34 3.85 -8.80
N GLY A 225 -4.59 3.23 -7.92
CA GLY A 225 -4.62 3.54 -6.48
C GLY A 225 -3.85 2.52 -5.68
N GLY A 226 -3.50 2.89 -4.47
CA GLY A 226 -2.84 2.03 -3.51
C GLY A 226 -3.04 2.54 -2.08
N ALA A 227 -2.64 1.74 -1.12
CA ALA A 227 -2.63 2.14 0.28
C ALA A 227 -1.46 1.50 1.02
N ILE A 228 -1.06 2.17 2.10
CA ILE A 228 -0.11 1.64 3.08
C ILE A 228 -0.80 1.65 4.43
N PHE A 229 -0.64 0.59 5.20
CA PHE A 229 -1.25 0.54 6.52
C PHE A 229 -0.28 -0.01 7.57
N THR A 230 -0.47 0.44 8.81
CA THR A 230 0.35 0.07 9.96
C THR A 230 -0.43 0.27 11.25
N ASN A 231 -0.05 -0.46 12.29
CA ASN A 231 -0.56 -0.23 13.64
C ASN A 231 0.35 0.69 14.48
N ASN A 232 1.50 1.09 13.92
CA ASN A 232 2.48 1.93 14.59
C ASN A 232 2.31 3.41 14.21
N PHE A 233 1.93 4.24 15.18
CA PHE A 233 1.73 5.68 14.96
C PHE A 233 2.99 6.40 14.47
N ARG A 234 4.18 6.01 14.93
CA ARG A 234 5.43 6.63 14.49
C ARG A 234 5.71 6.32 13.03
N ILE A 235 5.53 5.06 12.62
CA ILE A 235 5.68 4.67 11.20
C ILE A 235 4.65 5.42 10.35
N LYS A 236 3.39 5.52 10.79
CA LYS A 236 2.35 6.29 10.10
C LYS A 236 2.78 7.73 9.83
N ARG A 237 3.36 8.42 10.82
CA ARG A 237 3.84 9.80 10.67
C ARG A 237 4.97 9.91 9.64
N ILE A 238 5.89 8.96 9.66
CA ILE A 238 6.99 8.90 8.69
C ILE A 238 6.44 8.63 7.29
N LEU A 239 5.53 7.68 7.14
CA LEU A 239 4.87 7.37 5.86
C LEU A 239 4.16 8.60 5.26
N GLU A 240 3.43 9.36 6.08
CA GLU A 240 2.80 10.62 5.63
C GLU A 240 3.83 11.64 5.17
N SER A 241 4.92 11.78 5.89
CA SER A 241 6.00 12.68 5.51
C SER A 241 6.62 12.29 4.16
N PHE A 242 6.97 11.01 3.98
CA PHE A 242 7.53 10.50 2.71
C PHE A 242 6.55 10.61 1.54
N ARG A 243 5.26 10.33 1.77
CA ARG A 243 4.22 10.50 0.76
C ARG A 243 4.11 11.97 0.30
N ASP A 244 4.24 12.88 1.23
CA ASP A 244 3.98 14.30 1.05
C ASP A 244 5.29 15.11 1.00
N TRP A 245 6.26 14.71 0.15
CA TRP A 245 7.56 15.37 -0.13
C TRP A 245 8.46 15.60 1.10
N GLY A 246 8.29 14.85 2.18
CA GLY A 246 9.10 14.93 3.40
C GLY A 246 8.67 16.04 4.39
N ARG A 247 7.46 16.60 4.26
CA ARG A 247 6.96 17.61 5.21
C ARG A 247 6.67 17.00 6.59
N ASP A 248 6.88 17.76 7.66
CA ASP A 248 6.50 17.38 9.04
C ASP A 248 5.08 17.83 9.43
N CYS A 249 4.42 18.56 8.55
CA CYS A 249 3.05 19.02 8.75
C CYS A 249 2.05 17.84 8.70
N TYR A 250 1.10 17.85 9.64
CA TYR A 250 0.00 16.88 9.74
C TYR A 250 -1.38 17.54 9.67
N CYS A 251 -1.45 18.76 9.14
CA CYS A 251 -2.71 19.47 8.98
C CYS A 251 -3.63 18.76 8.00
N GLU A 252 -4.93 18.78 8.31
CA GLU A 252 -5.96 18.30 7.39
C GLU A 252 -5.96 19.11 6.08
N PRO A 253 -6.35 18.51 4.96
CA PRO A 253 -6.53 19.22 3.70
C PRO A 253 -7.41 20.47 3.88
N GLY A 254 -6.99 21.59 3.33
CA GLY A 254 -7.68 22.88 3.48
C GLY A 254 -7.41 23.63 4.80
N LYS A 255 -6.69 23.03 5.75
CA LYS A 255 -6.25 23.67 7.00
C LYS A 255 -4.73 23.80 7.06
N GLU A 256 -4.14 24.24 5.97
CA GLU A 256 -2.70 24.27 5.81
C GLU A 256 -2.01 25.18 6.84
N ASN A 257 -0.85 24.70 7.29
CA ASN A 257 0.06 25.39 8.19
C ASN A 257 -0.51 25.80 9.57
N THR A 258 -1.62 25.21 9.98
CA THR A 258 -2.17 25.46 11.33
C THR A 258 -1.33 24.84 12.45
N CYS A 259 -0.50 23.84 12.14
CA CYS A 259 0.44 23.24 13.08
C CYS A 259 1.78 23.97 13.19
N ASN A 260 2.08 24.95 12.32
CA ASN A 260 3.38 25.64 12.21
C ASN A 260 4.59 24.71 12.00
N LYS A 261 4.34 23.49 11.47
CA LYS A 261 5.35 22.46 11.24
C LYS A 261 5.42 22.02 9.78
N ARG A 262 4.99 22.89 8.87
CA ARG A 262 5.08 22.58 7.43
C ARG A 262 6.52 22.32 7.03
N PHE A 263 7.41 22.98 7.70
CA PHE A 263 8.84 22.97 7.46
C PHE A 263 9.60 22.78 8.77
N GLU A 264 10.52 21.81 8.81
CA GLU A 264 11.45 21.60 9.92
C GLU A 264 12.76 22.37 9.66
N TRP A 265 13.05 23.35 10.48
CA TRP A 265 14.23 24.21 10.29
C TRP A 265 15.43 23.79 11.12
N GLN A 266 15.27 22.72 11.95
CA GLN A 266 16.29 22.38 12.94
C GLN A 266 17.42 21.50 12.39
N LEU A 267 17.19 20.79 11.28
CA LEU A 267 18.16 19.86 10.69
C LEU A 267 19.06 20.51 9.63
N GLY A 268 19.34 21.78 9.76
CA GLY A 268 20.30 22.43 8.91
C GLY A 268 19.73 23.58 8.12
N LYS A 269 20.39 23.92 7.06
CA LYS A 269 20.16 25.11 6.29
C LYS A 269 19.20 24.93 5.12
N LEU A 270 18.62 23.73 4.98
CA LEU A 270 17.70 23.41 3.91
C LEU A 270 16.25 23.56 4.39
N PRO A 271 15.39 24.11 3.56
CA PRO A 271 13.97 24.04 3.83
C PRO A 271 13.52 22.58 3.67
N LEU A 272 13.27 22.00 4.68
CA LEU A 272 12.45 21.43 5.23
C LEU A 272 11.57 20.38 5.02
N GLY A 273 11.03 19.90 4.21
CA GLY A 273 10.35 18.72 3.75
C GLY A 273 11.34 17.62 3.40
N TYR A 274 12.59 17.96 3.33
CA TYR A 274 13.68 17.05 2.97
C TYR A 274 14.37 16.41 4.18
N ASP A 275 14.03 16.83 5.36
CA ASP A 275 14.74 16.41 6.58
C ASP A 275 14.32 15.02 7.08
N HIS A 276 13.23 14.48 6.54
CA HIS A 276 12.76 13.14 6.84
C HIS A 276 13.12 12.09 5.77
N LYS A 277 13.95 12.47 4.84
CA LYS A 277 14.46 11.57 3.80
C LYS A 277 15.73 10.88 4.20
#